data_e1786b9d063521f210fc02b59fec81ed
#
_entry.id   e1786b9d063521f210fc02b59fec81ed
#
_cell.length_a   1.000
_cell.length_b   1.000
_cell.length_c   1.000
_cell.angle_alpha   90.00
_cell.angle_beta   90.00
_cell.angle_gamma   90.00
#
_symmetry.space_group_name_H-M   'P 1'
#
loop_
_entity.id
_entity.type
_entity.pdbx_description
1 polymer ?
#
loop_
_entity_poly.entity_id
_entity_poly.type
_entity_poly.pdbx_seq_one_letter_code
_entity_poly.pdbx_strand_id
1 'polypeptide(L)'
;MMNILIIGPSWVGDMMMSHSLYQTLKTRYPDCAIDVLAPNWCKPLLARMPEVRTALTMPLGHGKFALCERYRIGKSLRNQYDMAIVLPNSLKSAFIPLFARIPLRRGWKGESRYFFLTDLRANKRDYPMMVQRYVALGYEKNALPSAQDLFIPQPYLQVDREQVAQTKELFALQFKQAEDHPAVGFCPGAEFGPAKRWPH
;
A
#
# COMPACT_ATOMS: atom_id res chain seq x y z
N MET A 1 -13.08 -18.19 0.33
CA MET A 1 -12.72 -16.75 0.24
C MET A 1 -11.34 -16.58 0.83
N MET A 2 -10.37 -16.09 0.09
CA MET A 2 -8.98 -15.90 0.55
C MET A 2 -8.83 -14.54 1.24
N ASN A 3 -8.30 -14.51 2.46
CA ASN A 3 -8.04 -13.28 3.19
C ASN A 3 -6.56 -12.88 3.06
N ILE A 4 -6.30 -11.68 2.59
CA ILE A 4 -4.96 -11.16 2.32
C ILE A 4 -4.68 -9.96 3.23
N LEU A 5 -3.60 -10.04 4.00
CA LEU A 5 -3.08 -8.91 4.76
C LEU A 5 -1.96 -8.22 3.99
N ILE A 6 -2.10 -6.95 3.73
CA ILE A 6 -1.00 -6.13 3.20
C ILE A 6 -0.34 -5.37 4.34
N ILE A 7 0.96 -5.58 4.53
CA ILE A 7 1.77 -4.67 5.34
C ILE A 7 2.13 -3.49 4.46
N GLY A 8 1.42 -2.39 4.63
CA GLY A 8 1.49 -1.23 3.76
C GLY A 8 2.76 -0.38 3.96
N PRO A 9 3.12 0.43 2.97
CA PRO A 9 4.17 1.43 3.12
C PRO A 9 3.70 2.59 4.01
N SER A 10 4.66 3.38 4.51
CA SER A 10 4.36 4.51 5.39
C SER A 10 4.09 5.83 4.65
N TRP A 11 4.54 5.96 3.42
CA TRP A 11 4.42 7.17 2.63
C TRP A 11 3.17 7.14 1.75
N VAL A 12 2.48 8.28 1.66
CA VAL A 12 1.22 8.42 0.89
C VAL A 12 1.43 8.10 -0.59
N GLY A 13 2.52 8.57 -1.20
CA GLY A 13 2.84 8.25 -2.61
C GLY A 13 3.08 6.76 -2.85
N ASP A 14 3.82 6.09 -1.95
CA ASP A 14 4.02 4.64 -2.03
C ASP A 14 2.70 3.89 -1.81
N MET A 15 1.85 4.36 -0.91
CA MET A 15 0.52 3.79 -0.68
C MET A 15 -0.37 3.94 -1.91
N MET A 16 -0.32 5.08 -2.60
CA MET A 16 -1.04 5.28 -3.87
C MET A 16 -0.55 4.32 -4.95
N MET A 17 0.77 4.14 -5.10
CA MET A 17 1.34 3.18 -6.03
C MET A 17 0.98 1.72 -5.69
N SER A 18 0.77 1.40 -4.41
CA SER A 18 0.37 0.05 -3.99
C SER A 18 -1.07 -0.31 -4.38
N HIS A 19 -1.91 0.65 -4.76
CA HIS A 19 -3.26 0.42 -5.26
C HIS A 19 -3.26 -0.47 -6.52
N SER A 20 -2.28 -0.29 -7.43
CA SER A 20 -2.14 -1.18 -8.61
C SER A 20 -1.97 -2.66 -8.23
N LEU A 21 -1.30 -2.96 -7.09
CA LEU A 21 -1.23 -4.32 -6.56
C LEU A 21 -2.61 -4.80 -6.09
N TYR A 22 -3.40 -3.97 -5.41
CA TYR A 22 -4.72 -4.38 -4.91
C TYR A 22 -5.68 -4.73 -6.06
N GLN A 23 -5.67 -3.93 -7.13
CA GLN A 23 -6.41 -4.21 -8.36
C GLN A 23 -5.92 -5.52 -9.00
N THR A 24 -4.60 -5.74 -9.08
CA THR A 24 -4.02 -6.98 -9.60
C THR A 24 -4.47 -8.20 -8.78
N LEU A 25 -4.48 -8.08 -7.45
CA LEU A 25 -4.94 -9.16 -6.57
C LEU A 25 -6.43 -9.47 -6.79
N LYS A 26 -7.27 -8.46 -6.95
CA LYS A 26 -8.69 -8.64 -7.26
C LYS A 26 -8.93 -9.27 -8.63
N THR A 27 -8.13 -8.93 -9.63
CA THR A 27 -8.21 -9.57 -10.95
C THR A 27 -7.82 -11.04 -10.89
N ARG A 28 -6.77 -11.38 -10.13
CA ARG A 28 -6.27 -12.76 -10.03
C ARG A 28 -7.05 -13.63 -9.05
N TYR A 29 -7.59 -13.03 -8.02
CA TYR A 29 -8.35 -13.66 -6.94
C TYR A 29 -9.64 -12.85 -6.69
N PRO A 30 -10.66 -12.95 -7.55
CA PRO A 30 -11.86 -12.08 -7.49
C PRO A 30 -12.53 -12.06 -6.12
N ASP A 31 -12.61 -13.24 -5.46
CA ASP A 31 -13.26 -13.40 -4.15
C ASP A 31 -12.31 -13.11 -2.96
N CYS A 32 -11.12 -12.58 -3.18
CA CYS A 32 -10.24 -12.28 -2.06
C CYS A 32 -10.72 -11.05 -1.28
N ALA A 33 -10.47 -11.06 0.03
CA ALA A 33 -10.63 -9.90 0.89
C ALA A 33 -9.26 -9.32 1.23
N ILE A 34 -9.07 -8.02 0.99
CA ILE A 34 -7.79 -7.33 1.22
C ILE A 34 -7.92 -6.37 2.38
N ASP A 35 -7.15 -6.60 3.44
CA ASP A 35 -6.97 -5.66 4.54
C ASP A 35 -5.56 -5.08 4.49
N VAL A 36 -5.44 -3.78 4.77
CA VAL A 36 -4.16 -3.07 4.71
C VAL A 36 -3.78 -2.53 6.08
N LEU A 37 -2.68 -3.00 6.64
CA LEU A 37 -2.11 -2.48 7.87
C LEU A 37 -1.19 -1.29 7.54
N ALA A 38 -1.62 -0.08 7.90
CA ALA A 38 -0.99 1.17 7.50
C ALA A 38 -1.07 2.26 8.59
N PRO A 39 -0.21 3.28 8.54
CA PRO A 39 -0.33 4.43 9.43
C PRO A 39 -1.67 5.16 9.30
N ASN A 40 -2.11 5.82 10.37
CA ASN A 40 -3.41 6.50 10.40
C ASN A 40 -3.61 7.52 9.27
N TRP A 41 -2.56 8.24 8.89
CA TRP A 41 -2.64 9.25 7.82
C TRP A 41 -2.88 8.66 6.41
N CYS A 42 -2.68 7.34 6.23
CA CYS A 42 -3.02 6.66 4.98
C CYS A 42 -4.46 6.14 4.93
N LYS A 43 -5.19 6.10 6.05
CA LYS A 43 -6.56 5.57 6.10
C LYS A 43 -7.54 6.31 5.18
N PRO A 44 -7.56 7.65 5.13
CA PRO A 44 -8.46 8.37 4.22
C PRO A 44 -8.21 8.03 2.75
N LEU A 45 -6.95 7.75 2.39
CA LEU A 45 -6.60 7.30 1.05
C LEU A 45 -7.11 5.88 0.79
N LEU A 46 -6.86 4.95 1.72
CA LEU A 46 -7.29 3.56 1.62
C LEU A 46 -8.82 3.41 1.58
N ALA A 47 -9.54 4.27 2.30
CA ALA A 47 -11.01 4.29 2.29
C ALA A 47 -11.61 4.64 0.92
N ARG A 48 -10.80 5.20 0.00
CA ARG A 48 -11.20 5.52 -1.38
C ARG A 48 -10.76 4.47 -2.41
N MET A 49 -10.16 3.38 -1.97
CA MET A 49 -9.74 2.25 -2.79
C MET A 49 -10.74 1.10 -2.65
N PRO A 50 -11.58 0.83 -3.66
CA PRO A 50 -12.70 -0.14 -3.54
C PRO A 50 -12.26 -1.58 -3.31
N GLU A 51 -11.01 -1.91 -3.63
CA GLU A 51 -10.44 -3.24 -3.41
C GLU A 51 -10.13 -3.52 -1.93
N VAL A 52 -9.99 -2.46 -1.12
CA VAL A 52 -9.63 -2.56 0.30
C VAL A 52 -10.88 -2.75 1.14
N ARG A 53 -10.97 -3.90 1.83
CA ARG A 53 -12.06 -4.18 2.77
C ARG A 53 -11.90 -3.36 4.05
N THR A 54 -10.70 -3.37 4.63
CA THR A 54 -10.43 -2.70 5.91
C THR A 54 -9.03 -2.08 5.95
N ALA A 55 -8.94 -0.82 6.35
CA ALA A 55 -7.69 -0.14 6.68
C ALA A 55 -7.39 -0.30 8.18
N LEU A 56 -6.50 -1.22 8.53
CA LEU A 56 -6.04 -1.48 9.90
C LEU A 56 -4.99 -0.45 10.31
N THR A 57 -5.05 0.00 11.55
CA THR A 57 -4.08 0.97 12.08
C THR A 57 -2.76 0.30 12.46
N MET A 58 -1.65 0.78 11.90
CA MET A 58 -0.29 0.55 12.38
C MET A 58 0.06 1.64 13.40
N PRO A 59 0.03 1.36 14.71
CA PRO A 59 0.25 2.38 15.72
C PRO A 59 1.73 2.78 15.86
N LEU A 60 2.62 2.04 15.19
CA LEU A 60 4.06 2.23 15.31
C LEU A 60 4.57 3.32 14.40
N GLY A 61 5.24 4.31 14.97
CA GLY A 61 5.91 5.37 14.23
C GLY A 61 7.05 4.85 13.34
N HIS A 62 7.38 5.65 12.32
CA HIS A 62 8.48 5.34 11.42
C HIS A 62 9.80 5.17 12.20
N GLY A 63 10.59 4.17 11.83
CA GLY A 63 11.89 3.91 12.47
C GLY A 63 11.84 3.02 13.71
N LYS A 64 10.77 2.99 14.49
CA LYS A 64 10.69 2.21 15.75
C LYS A 64 10.72 0.70 15.51
N PHE A 65 11.57 -0.02 16.27
CA PHE A 65 11.63 -1.48 16.22
C PHE A 65 10.43 -2.13 16.93
N ALA A 66 10.14 -1.75 18.17
CA ALA A 66 8.97 -2.07 18.99
C ALA A 66 8.48 -3.54 18.86
N LEU A 67 9.37 -4.52 19.18
CA LEU A 67 9.11 -5.94 18.98
C LEU A 67 7.87 -6.45 19.75
N CYS A 68 7.70 -6.02 21.00
CA CYS A 68 6.57 -6.44 21.84
C CYS A 68 5.23 -5.98 21.26
N GLU A 69 5.18 -4.75 20.74
CA GLU A 69 3.95 -4.22 20.11
C GLU A 69 3.66 -4.94 18.81
N ARG A 70 4.69 -5.23 17.99
CA ARG A 70 4.54 -6.05 16.78
C ARG A 70 4.04 -7.46 17.10
N TYR A 71 4.50 -8.03 18.20
CA TYR A 71 3.99 -9.33 18.69
C TYR A 71 2.51 -9.24 19.07
N ARG A 72 2.10 -8.18 19.80
CA ARG A 72 0.68 -7.98 20.19
C ARG A 72 -0.20 -7.81 18.95
N ILE A 73 0.21 -6.99 18.00
CA ILE A 73 -0.51 -6.80 16.72
C ILE A 73 -0.58 -8.13 15.96
N GLY A 74 0.55 -8.83 15.81
CA GLY A 74 0.56 -10.14 15.14
C GLY A 74 -0.35 -11.15 15.83
N LYS A 75 -0.32 -11.20 17.18
CA LYS A 75 -1.17 -12.10 17.96
C LYS A 75 -2.66 -11.81 17.77
N SER A 76 -3.07 -10.55 17.66
CA SER A 76 -4.48 -10.19 17.43
C SER A 76 -4.97 -10.52 16.02
N LEU A 77 -4.06 -10.74 15.06
CA LEU A 77 -4.37 -11.06 13.66
C LEU A 77 -4.27 -12.58 13.35
N ARG A 78 -4.06 -13.43 14.38
CA ARG A 78 -3.95 -14.89 14.18
C ARG A 78 -5.23 -15.47 13.61
N ASN A 79 -5.06 -16.47 12.73
CA ASN A 79 -6.14 -17.24 12.09
C ASN A 79 -7.14 -16.41 11.29
N GLN A 80 -6.75 -15.19 10.86
CA GLN A 80 -7.62 -14.31 10.08
C GLN A 80 -7.20 -14.21 8.60
N TYR A 81 -5.96 -14.58 8.28
CA TYR A 81 -5.38 -14.39 6.94
C TYR A 81 -4.69 -15.64 6.43
N ASP A 82 -4.87 -15.89 5.14
CA ASP A 82 -4.23 -16.99 4.41
C ASP A 82 -2.88 -16.55 3.83
N MET A 83 -2.77 -15.27 3.45
CA MET A 83 -1.58 -14.68 2.86
C MET A 83 -1.28 -13.30 3.43
N ALA A 84 0.00 -12.99 3.56
CA ALA A 84 0.48 -11.64 3.83
C ALA A 84 1.45 -11.20 2.72
N ILE A 85 1.30 -9.96 2.25
CA ILE A 85 2.24 -9.31 1.34
C ILE A 85 2.91 -8.15 2.06
N VAL A 86 4.24 -8.20 2.17
CA VAL A 86 5.05 -7.24 2.93
C VAL A 86 5.72 -6.27 1.97
N LEU A 87 5.18 -5.06 1.83
CA LEU A 87 5.67 -4.05 0.89
C LEU A 87 6.95 -3.34 1.37
N PRO A 88 7.08 -2.96 2.67
CA PRO A 88 8.34 -2.39 3.14
C PRO A 88 9.47 -3.42 3.14
N ASN A 89 10.72 -2.98 2.89
CA ASN A 89 11.88 -3.87 2.78
C ASN A 89 12.61 -4.11 4.11
N SER A 90 12.18 -3.50 5.21
CA SER A 90 12.82 -3.64 6.52
C SER A 90 12.54 -4.99 7.16
N LEU A 91 13.50 -5.50 7.93
CA LEU A 91 13.36 -6.73 8.74
C LEU A 91 12.12 -6.67 9.63
N LYS A 92 11.95 -5.56 10.34
CA LYS A 92 10.85 -5.36 11.31
C LYS A 92 9.46 -5.45 10.71
N SER A 93 9.29 -5.19 9.41
CA SER A 93 8.00 -5.31 8.73
C SER A 93 7.53 -6.75 8.59
N ALA A 94 8.42 -7.72 8.62
CA ALA A 94 8.10 -9.13 8.51
C ALA A 94 7.67 -9.79 9.84
N PHE A 95 7.88 -9.12 10.99
CA PHE A 95 7.53 -9.71 12.29
C PHE A 95 6.02 -9.83 12.51
N ILE A 96 5.21 -8.86 12.08
CA ILE A 96 3.77 -8.91 12.29
C ILE A 96 3.15 -10.13 11.62
N PRO A 97 3.33 -10.38 10.31
CA PRO A 97 2.77 -11.57 9.68
C PRO A 97 3.38 -12.89 10.19
N LEU A 98 4.63 -12.87 10.69
CA LEU A 98 5.23 -14.01 11.37
C LEU A 98 4.49 -14.33 12.68
N PHE A 99 4.28 -13.32 13.54
CA PHE A 99 3.59 -13.49 14.82
C PHE A 99 2.10 -13.79 14.67
N ALA A 100 1.50 -13.33 13.57
CA ALA A 100 0.16 -13.70 13.16
C ALA A 100 0.06 -15.15 12.65
N ARG A 101 1.22 -15.84 12.48
CA ARG A 101 1.30 -17.21 11.96
C ARG A 101 0.67 -17.37 10.57
N ILE A 102 0.72 -16.32 9.75
CA ILE A 102 0.19 -16.38 8.40
C ILE A 102 1.08 -17.33 7.58
N PRO A 103 0.50 -18.37 6.93
CA PRO A 103 1.29 -19.42 6.28
C PRO A 103 2.08 -18.91 5.08
N LEU A 104 1.46 -18.12 4.21
CA LEU A 104 2.11 -17.55 3.05
C LEU A 104 2.50 -16.08 3.31
N ARG A 105 3.79 -15.82 3.43
CA ARG A 105 4.34 -14.49 3.70
C ARG A 105 5.25 -14.08 2.56
N ARG A 106 4.74 -13.24 1.66
CA ARG A 106 5.39 -12.84 0.42
C ARG A 106 6.02 -11.45 0.53
N GLY A 107 7.20 -11.27 -0.04
CA GLY A 107 7.86 -9.96 -0.12
C GLY A 107 9.20 -10.03 -0.81
N TRP A 108 9.76 -8.86 -1.13
CA TRP A 108 11.08 -8.78 -1.73
C TRP A 108 12.20 -9.05 -0.73
N LYS A 109 13.33 -9.59 -1.20
CA LYS A 109 14.58 -9.64 -0.46
C LYS A 109 14.97 -8.21 -0.05
N GLY A 110 15.13 -8.02 1.25
CA GLY A 110 15.53 -6.77 1.88
C GLY A 110 16.52 -7.03 3.00
N GLU A 111 16.44 -6.28 4.10
CA GLU A 111 17.22 -6.53 5.31
C GLU A 111 16.99 -7.98 5.79
N SER A 112 18.01 -8.70 6.12
CA SER A 112 18.13 -10.08 6.65
C SER A 112 16.84 -10.83 7.06
N ARG A 113 15.81 -10.90 6.19
CA ARG A 113 14.50 -11.48 6.49
C ARG A 113 14.23 -12.84 5.81
N TYR A 114 15.30 -13.59 5.57
CA TYR A 114 15.26 -14.88 4.87
C TYR A 114 14.37 -15.94 5.53
N PHE A 115 14.28 -15.95 6.86
CA PHE A 115 13.47 -16.92 7.61
C PHE A 115 12.06 -16.42 7.94
N PHE A 116 11.81 -15.12 7.73
CA PHE A 116 10.54 -14.50 8.13
C PHE A 116 9.50 -14.50 7.01
N LEU A 117 9.96 -14.55 5.76
CA LEU A 117 9.11 -14.66 4.57
C LEU A 117 9.19 -16.08 4.01
N THR A 118 8.04 -16.68 3.71
CA THR A 118 7.95 -18.02 3.10
C THR A 118 8.03 -17.96 1.56
N ASP A 119 7.63 -16.83 0.96
CA ASP A 119 7.77 -16.55 -0.47
C ASP A 119 8.66 -15.30 -0.66
N LEU A 120 9.97 -15.50 -0.46
CA LEU A 120 10.97 -14.47 -0.62
C LEU A 120 11.34 -14.30 -2.11
N ARG A 121 11.19 -13.09 -2.62
CA ARG A 121 11.55 -12.73 -4.01
C ARG A 121 12.92 -12.05 -4.05
N ALA A 122 13.85 -12.57 -4.86
CA ALA A 122 15.22 -12.05 -4.94
C ALA A 122 15.44 -11.06 -6.09
N ASN A 123 14.67 -11.18 -7.15
CA ASN A 123 14.87 -10.50 -8.45
C ASN A 123 14.24 -9.09 -8.52
N LYS A 124 14.25 -8.34 -7.42
CA LYS A 124 13.68 -6.99 -7.36
C LYS A 124 14.26 -6.01 -8.38
N ARG A 125 15.52 -6.22 -8.80
CA ARG A 125 16.21 -5.33 -9.75
C ARG A 125 15.67 -5.44 -11.16
N ASP A 126 15.01 -6.55 -11.51
CA ASP A 126 14.38 -6.76 -12.80
C ASP A 126 13.19 -5.82 -13.02
N TYR A 127 12.66 -5.23 -11.92
CA TYR A 127 11.55 -4.29 -11.91
C TYR A 127 12.05 -2.89 -11.51
N PRO A 128 12.39 -2.03 -12.48
CA PRO A 128 12.99 -0.72 -12.19
C PRO A 128 12.04 0.23 -11.45
N MET A 129 10.74 0.23 -11.79
CA MET A 129 9.76 1.11 -11.17
C MET A 129 9.19 0.52 -9.87
N MET A 130 8.89 1.39 -8.90
CA MET A 130 8.31 0.96 -7.61
C MET A 130 6.94 0.29 -7.79
N VAL A 131 6.10 0.83 -8.66
CA VAL A 131 4.78 0.26 -8.94
C VAL A 131 4.89 -1.15 -9.55
N GLN A 132 5.86 -1.40 -10.43
CA GLN A 132 6.14 -2.74 -10.96
C GLN A 132 6.50 -3.72 -9.84
N ARG A 133 7.34 -3.27 -8.87
CA ARG A 133 7.72 -4.09 -7.71
C ARG A 133 6.52 -4.45 -6.84
N TYR A 134 5.56 -3.55 -6.69
CA TYR A 134 4.33 -3.83 -5.96
C TYR A 134 3.45 -4.81 -6.72
N VAL A 135 3.16 -4.54 -7.99
CA VAL A 135 2.32 -5.40 -8.84
C VAL A 135 2.90 -6.81 -8.97
N ALA A 136 4.23 -6.94 -9.13
CA ALA A 136 4.91 -8.23 -9.21
C ALA A 136 4.68 -9.13 -7.99
N LEU A 137 4.43 -8.57 -6.81
CA LEU A 137 4.07 -9.34 -5.61
C LEU A 137 2.64 -9.90 -5.66
N GLY A 138 1.80 -9.46 -6.58
CA GLY A 138 0.47 -10.03 -6.83
C GLY A 138 0.51 -11.36 -7.59
N TYR A 139 1.63 -11.69 -8.22
CA TYR A 139 1.80 -12.91 -9.00
C TYR A 139 2.47 -14.02 -8.20
N GLU A 140 2.21 -15.27 -8.58
CA GLU A 140 2.98 -16.41 -8.09
C GLU A 140 4.38 -16.42 -8.71
N LYS A 141 5.35 -17.06 -8.02
CA LYS A 141 6.75 -17.01 -8.44
C LYS A 141 6.98 -17.58 -9.83
N ASN A 142 6.28 -18.64 -10.18
CA ASN A 142 6.36 -19.35 -11.46
C ASN A 142 5.53 -18.71 -12.59
N ALA A 143 4.65 -17.78 -12.26
CA ALA A 143 3.75 -17.08 -13.20
C ALA A 143 4.04 -15.57 -13.24
N LEU A 144 5.20 -15.14 -12.76
CA LEU A 144 5.59 -13.75 -12.70
C LEU A 144 6.07 -13.27 -14.08
N PRO A 145 5.38 -12.28 -14.71
CA PRO A 145 5.80 -11.72 -16.00
C PRO A 145 7.11 -10.93 -15.90
N SER A 146 7.79 -10.75 -17.02
CA SER A 146 8.90 -9.80 -17.12
C SER A 146 8.42 -8.36 -16.85
N ALA A 147 9.34 -7.44 -16.57
CA ALA A 147 8.96 -6.04 -16.32
C ALA A 147 8.31 -5.37 -17.55
N GLN A 148 8.60 -5.86 -18.76
CA GLN A 148 8.03 -5.34 -20.01
C GLN A 148 6.61 -5.85 -20.23
N ASP A 149 6.33 -7.10 -19.84
CA ASP A 149 5.04 -7.78 -20.03
C ASP A 149 4.09 -7.57 -18.84
N LEU A 150 4.58 -6.95 -17.75
CA LEU A 150 3.81 -6.75 -16.53
C LEU A 150 2.75 -5.68 -16.73
N PHE A 151 1.49 -6.09 -16.79
CA PHE A 151 0.36 -5.15 -16.81
C PHE A 151 0.26 -4.42 -15.47
N ILE A 152 0.23 -3.10 -15.51
CA ILE A 152 0.13 -2.22 -14.34
C ILE A 152 -1.21 -1.50 -14.39
N PRO A 153 -2.19 -1.91 -13.57
CA PRO A 153 -3.46 -1.18 -13.45
C PRO A 153 -3.22 0.26 -13.00
N GLN A 154 -3.92 1.21 -13.60
CA GLN A 154 -3.83 2.62 -13.22
C GLN A 154 -4.51 2.83 -11.86
N PRO A 155 -3.83 3.45 -10.88
CA PRO A 155 -4.47 3.79 -9.62
C PRO A 155 -5.59 4.80 -9.83
N TYR A 156 -6.73 4.58 -9.22
CA TYR A 156 -7.83 5.54 -9.18
C TYR A 156 -8.46 5.57 -7.78
N LEU A 157 -9.06 6.68 -7.40
CA LEU A 157 -9.74 6.81 -6.12
C LEU A 157 -11.23 7.09 -6.36
N GLN A 158 -12.06 6.44 -5.56
CA GLN A 158 -13.48 6.78 -5.55
C GLN A 158 -13.69 8.17 -4.96
N VAL A 159 -14.49 8.96 -5.63
CA VAL A 159 -14.84 10.32 -5.22
C VAL A 159 -16.32 10.36 -4.88
N ASP A 160 -16.62 10.71 -3.63
CA ASP A 160 -17.97 10.94 -3.14
C ASP A 160 -18.37 12.40 -3.44
N ARG A 161 -19.43 12.59 -4.20
CA ARG A 161 -19.91 13.92 -4.59
C ARG A 161 -20.36 14.78 -3.40
N GLU A 162 -20.95 14.16 -2.39
CA GLU A 162 -21.38 14.85 -1.19
C GLU A 162 -20.16 15.36 -0.40
N GLN A 163 -19.14 14.52 -0.20
CA GLN A 163 -17.88 14.92 0.43
C GLN A 163 -17.15 16.02 -0.35
N VAL A 164 -17.23 16.01 -1.69
CA VAL A 164 -16.69 17.09 -2.51
C VAL A 164 -17.42 18.39 -2.24
N ALA A 165 -18.77 18.38 -2.16
CA ALA A 165 -19.56 19.57 -1.87
C ALA A 165 -19.23 20.13 -0.47
N GLN A 166 -19.19 19.26 0.55
CA GLN A 166 -18.82 19.63 1.92
C GLN A 166 -17.40 20.21 2.00
N THR A 167 -16.46 19.63 1.25
CA THR A 167 -15.07 20.13 1.21
C THR A 167 -14.99 21.50 0.55
N LYS A 168 -15.73 21.72 -0.53
CA LYS A 168 -15.80 23.03 -1.18
C LYS A 168 -16.36 24.10 -0.23
N GLU A 169 -17.41 23.79 0.51
CA GLU A 169 -17.99 24.67 1.49
C GLU A 169 -17.03 24.95 2.64
N LEU A 170 -16.43 23.89 3.24
CA LEU A 170 -15.51 24.00 4.37
C LEU A 170 -14.29 24.89 4.08
N PHE A 171 -13.76 24.83 2.87
CA PHE A 171 -12.59 25.62 2.48
C PHE A 171 -12.96 26.86 1.69
N ALA A 172 -14.25 27.23 1.60
CA ALA A 172 -14.77 28.34 0.80
C ALA A 172 -14.22 28.34 -0.64
N LEU A 173 -14.06 27.16 -1.22
CA LEU A 173 -13.52 27.01 -2.57
C LEU A 173 -14.55 27.42 -3.60
N GLN A 174 -14.36 28.61 -4.17
CA GLN A 174 -15.17 29.12 -5.27
C GLN A 174 -14.48 28.75 -6.61
N PHE A 175 -14.89 27.63 -7.17
CA PHE A 175 -14.56 27.36 -8.56
C PHE A 175 -15.60 28.03 -9.45
N LYS A 176 -15.19 29.04 -10.23
CA LYS A 176 -15.98 29.51 -11.35
C LYS A 176 -16.22 28.34 -12.29
N GLN A 177 -17.40 28.27 -12.91
CA GLN A 177 -17.80 27.12 -13.71
C GLN A 177 -16.69 26.68 -14.67
N ALA A 178 -16.41 25.39 -14.69
CA ALA A 178 -15.20 24.81 -15.28
C ALA A 178 -15.09 24.91 -16.82
N GLU A 179 -16.11 25.41 -17.49
CA GLU A 179 -16.12 25.54 -18.95
C GLU A 179 -15.17 26.62 -19.46
N ASP A 180 -14.96 27.69 -18.68
CA ASP A 180 -14.12 28.82 -19.13
C ASP A 180 -12.73 28.90 -18.46
N HIS A 181 -12.54 28.28 -17.30
CA HIS A 181 -11.29 28.39 -16.52
C HIS A 181 -10.93 27.12 -15.81
N PRO A 182 -10.02 26.29 -16.35
CA PRO A 182 -9.56 25.07 -15.68
C PRO A 182 -8.83 25.40 -14.37
N ALA A 183 -9.14 24.65 -13.31
CA ALA A 183 -8.41 24.75 -12.04
C ALA A 183 -7.04 24.05 -12.16
N VAL A 184 -5.97 24.77 -11.78
CA VAL A 184 -4.61 24.21 -11.76
C VAL A 184 -4.15 24.09 -10.31
N GLY A 185 -3.80 22.88 -9.89
CA GLY A 185 -3.27 22.60 -8.56
C GLY A 185 -1.75 22.58 -8.55
N PHE A 186 -1.14 23.32 -7.61
CA PHE A 186 0.30 23.30 -7.37
C PHE A 186 0.61 22.60 -6.05
N CYS A 187 1.55 21.64 -6.07
CA CYS A 187 2.05 20.95 -4.89
C CYS A 187 3.54 21.24 -4.70
N PRO A 188 3.94 22.46 -4.28
CA PRO A 188 5.34 22.89 -4.26
C PRO A 188 6.12 22.35 -3.08
N GLY A 189 5.46 21.79 -2.07
CA GLY A 189 6.05 21.28 -0.85
C GLY A 189 6.48 19.82 -0.95
N ALA A 190 7.40 19.42 -0.07
CA ALA A 190 7.76 18.03 0.16
C ALA A 190 8.12 17.82 1.63
N GLU A 191 7.63 16.75 2.22
CA GLU A 191 7.93 16.38 3.61
C GLU A 191 9.40 15.99 3.79
N PHE A 192 9.97 15.25 2.84
CA PHE A 192 11.30 14.69 2.94
C PHE A 192 12.28 15.36 1.98
N GLY A 193 13.17 16.19 2.55
CA GLY A 193 14.36 16.77 1.90
C GLY A 193 14.09 17.99 1.02
N PRO A 194 15.01 18.96 1.02
CA PRO A 194 14.88 20.20 0.27
C PRO A 194 14.91 19.98 -1.26
N ALA A 195 15.60 18.92 -1.73
CA ALA A 195 15.74 18.62 -3.16
C ALA A 195 14.42 18.28 -3.87
N LYS A 196 13.34 18.01 -3.13
CA LYS A 196 12.01 17.72 -3.67
C LYS A 196 11.04 18.90 -3.55
N ARG A 197 11.48 20.01 -2.99
CA ARG A 197 10.68 21.22 -2.87
C ARG A 197 10.91 22.11 -4.07
N TRP A 198 9.86 22.79 -4.49
CA TRP A 198 9.99 23.84 -5.49
C TRP A 198 10.89 24.96 -4.91
N PRO A 199 11.90 25.44 -5.63
CA PRO A 199 12.70 26.58 -5.17
C PRO A 199 11.84 27.83 -5.05
N HIS A 200 12.09 28.62 -4.02
CA HIS A 200 11.43 29.92 -3.80
C HIS A 200 12.00 30.96 -4.72
#